data_d01fb5c74f75cfcd7e0f2f27430a7a5a
#
_entry.id   d01fb5c74f75cfcd7e0f2f27430a7a5a
#
_cell.length_a   1.000
_cell.length_b   1.000
_cell.length_c   1.000
_cell.angle_alpha   90.00
_cell.angle_beta   90.00
_cell.angle_gamma   90.00
#
_symmetry.space_group_name_H-M   'P 1'
#
loop_
_entity.id
_entity.type
_entity.pdbx_description
1 polymer ?
#
loop_
_entity_poly.entity_id
_entity_poly.type
_entity_poly.pdbx_seq_one_letter_code
_entity_poly.pdbx_strand_id
1 'polypeptide(L)'
;MMRKQSLKKAAALAISVMCMAGVFTGCGNNKSNNSSGDNANTDAKLTGSITAAGSSALKPLVDDAADLFNEKHPDVNITIDAGGSGEGLKQVAEGTVNIGNSDVEAAEKLDASKTSQL
;
A
#
# COMPACT_ATOMS: atom_id res chain seq x y z
N MET A 1 46.97 5.78 -10.09
CA MET A 1 47.38 5.34 -8.74
C MET A 1 46.31 4.43 -8.19
N MET A 2 46.64 3.17 -8.18
CA MET A 2 45.86 2.08 -7.62
C MET A 2 45.87 2.16 -6.11
N ARG A 3 44.70 1.93 -5.45
CA ARG A 3 44.69 1.41 -4.10
C ARG A 3 43.61 0.37 -3.94
N LYS A 4 44.05 -0.87 -4.08
CA LYS A 4 43.44 -2.06 -3.48
C LYS A 4 43.54 -1.94 -1.96
N GLN A 5 42.50 -2.25 -1.25
CA GLN A 5 42.51 -2.81 0.10
C GLN A 5 41.19 -3.57 0.25
N SER A 6 41.27 -4.81 0.19
CA SER A 6 41.63 -5.83 1.15
C SER A 6 40.42 -6.36 1.90
N LEU A 7 40.06 -7.47 1.42
CA LEU A 7 39.38 -8.61 2.00
C LEU A 7 40.03 -9.03 3.33
N LYS A 8 39.33 -9.04 4.42
CA LYS A 8 39.60 -9.86 5.62
C LYS A 8 38.24 -10.21 6.21
N LYS A 9 37.76 -11.42 5.99
CA LYS A 9 38.02 -12.69 6.66
C LYS A 9 37.70 -12.68 8.13
N ALA A 10 36.89 -13.63 8.41
CA ALA A 10 36.83 -14.56 9.52
C ALA A 10 35.69 -14.21 10.50
N ALA A 11 34.76 -15.04 10.57
CA ALA A 11 34.71 -16.40 11.09
C ALA A 11 34.30 -16.44 12.56
N ALA A 12 33.36 -17.25 12.75
CA ALA A 12 33.24 -18.25 13.78
C ALA A 12 32.22 -18.02 14.90
N LEU A 13 31.29 -18.96 14.88
CA LEU A 13 30.97 -19.88 16.00
C LEU A 13 30.28 -19.22 17.22
N ALA A 14 29.17 -19.67 17.67
CA ALA A 14 28.79 -20.97 18.17
C ALA A 14 27.31 -20.96 18.56
N ILE A 15 26.55 -21.93 18.12
CA ILE A 15 25.93 -22.97 18.92
C ILE A 15 25.33 -22.50 20.26
N SER A 16 24.01 -22.47 20.32
CA SER A 16 23.34 -22.94 21.51
C SER A 16 21.96 -23.47 21.12
N VAL A 17 21.94 -24.78 21.04
CA VAL A 17 20.75 -25.62 21.07
C VAL A 17 20.22 -25.55 22.49
N MET A 18 18.98 -25.12 22.66
CA MET A 18 18.26 -25.41 23.86
C MET A 18 16.81 -25.72 23.50
N CYS A 19 16.60 -27.02 23.38
CA CYS A 19 15.30 -27.66 23.37
C CYS A 19 14.59 -27.36 24.67
N MET A 20 13.38 -26.81 24.59
CA MET A 20 12.41 -27.06 25.65
C MET A 20 11.10 -27.50 24.99
N ALA A 21 10.87 -28.74 25.14
CA ALA A 21 9.65 -29.43 24.86
C ALA A 21 8.53 -28.86 25.74
N GLY A 22 7.55 -28.28 25.12
CA GLY A 22 6.26 -27.95 25.72
C GLY A 22 5.17 -28.65 24.93
N VAL A 23 4.81 -29.82 25.40
CA VAL A 23 3.68 -30.60 24.88
C VAL A 23 2.41 -29.91 25.34
N PHE A 24 1.72 -29.25 24.44
CA PHE A 24 0.31 -28.93 24.61
C PHE A 24 -0.50 -29.79 23.64
N THR A 25 -0.93 -30.92 24.15
CA THR A 25 -1.99 -31.73 23.55
C THR A 25 -3.30 -30.97 23.73
N GLY A 26 -3.78 -30.43 22.64
CA GLY A 26 -5.14 -29.93 22.51
C GLY A 26 -5.77 -30.59 21.30
N CYS A 27 -6.37 -31.73 21.48
CA CYS A 27 -7.26 -32.33 20.50
C CYS A 27 -8.52 -31.49 20.35
N GLY A 28 -8.81 -31.09 19.15
CA GLY A 28 -10.05 -30.43 18.74
C GLY A 28 -10.24 -30.57 17.25
N ASN A 29 -10.68 -31.74 16.89
CA ASN A 29 -11.51 -32.19 15.77
C ASN A 29 -11.71 -31.24 14.57
N ASN A 30 -11.01 -31.61 13.50
CA ASN A 30 -11.46 -31.72 12.13
C ASN A 30 -12.70 -30.95 11.68
N LYS A 31 -12.52 -29.99 10.77
CA LYS A 31 -13.23 -30.00 9.49
C LYS A 31 -12.56 -29.05 8.49
N SER A 32 -11.94 -29.62 7.46
CA SER A 32 -11.71 -28.91 6.20
C SER A 32 -13.00 -28.21 5.79
N ASN A 33 -12.97 -26.91 5.73
CA ASN A 33 -13.84 -26.17 4.85
C ASN A 33 -13.02 -25.03 4.23
N ASN A 34 -12.77 -25.23 2.98
CA ASN A 34 -12.49 -24.22 2.00
C ASN A 34 -13.37 -23.01 2.25
N SER A 35 -12.84 -21.97 2.82
CA SER A 35 -13.51 -20.67 2.96
C SER A 35 -12.86 -19.67 2.04
N SER A 36 -13.39 -19.67 0.84
CA SER A 36 -13.44 -18.49 0.00
C SER A 36 -14.22 -17.39 0.73
N GLY A 37 -13.66 -16.21 0.77
CA GLY A 37 -14.40 -14.98 1.02
C GLY A 37 -14.77 -14.77 2.49
N ASP A 38 -13.83 -14.26 3.28
CA ASP A 38 -14.20 -13.47 4.45
C ASP A 38 -14.92 -12.22 3.97
N ASN A 39 -16.24 -12.31 3.96
CA ASN A 39 -17.08 -11.15 4.19
C ASN A 39 -16.76 -10.68 5.61
N ALA A 40 -15.74 -9.86 5.74
CA ALA A 40 -15.61 -9.00 6.90
C ALA A 40 -16.70 -7.94 6.78
N ASN A 41 -17.93 -8.32 7.10
CA ASN A 41 -18.96 -7.38 7.49
C ASN A 41 -18.58 -6.88 8.89
N THR A 42 -17.57 -6.07 8.94
CA THR A 42 -17.34 -5.22 10.09
C THR A 42 -18.02 -3.90 9.75
N ASP A 43 -19.14 -3.64 10.37
CA ASP A 43 -19.71 -2.29 10.54
C ASP A 43 -18.72 -1.40 11.34
N ALA A 44 -17.45 -1.50 11.05
CA ALA A 44 -16.44 -0.62 11.58
C ALA A 44 -16.66 0.72 10.89
N LYS A 45 -17.17 1.68 11.63
CA LYS A 45 -17.33 3.06 11.19
C LYS A 45 -15.97 3.58 10.73
N LEU A 46 -15.81 3.74 9.42
CA LEU A 46 -14.59 4.30 8.84
C LEU A 46 -14.57 5.80 9.09
N THR A 47 -13.43 6.32 9.50
CA THR A 47 -13.18 7.75 9.69
C THR A 47 -11.80 8.09 9.18
N GLY A 48 -11.62 9.32 8.72
CA GLY A 48 -10.32 9.79 8.26
C GLY A 48 -10.42 10.75 7.09
N SER A 49 -9.28 11.03 6.46
CA SER A 49 -9.19 11.90 5.31
C SER A 49 -8.40 11.25 4.20
N ILE A 50 -8.90 11.37 2.98
CA ILE A 50 -8.25 10.93 1.75
C ILE A 50 -8.07 12.16 0.86
N THR A 51 -6.87 12.34 0.34
CA THR A 51 -6.55 13.35 -0.66
C THR A 51 -6.24 12.69 -1.99
N ALA A 52 -6.86 13.16 -3.05
CA ALA A 52 -6.62 12.70 -4.41
C ALA A 52 -6.29 13.89 -5.31
N ALA A 53 -5.36 13.72 -6.23
CA ALA A 53 -5.06 14.72 -7.23
C ALA A 53 -4.80 14.08 -8.60
N GLY A 54 -5.01 14.81 -9.68
CA GLY A 54 -4.62 14.30 -10.98
C GLY A 54 -5.44 14.78 -12.16
N SER A 55 -5.74 13.87 -13.07
CA SER A 55 -6.36 14.17 -14.35
C SER A 55 -7.66 14.94 -14.21
N SER A 56 -7.72 16.09 -14.86
CA SER A 56 -8.95 16.89 -14.93
C SER A 56 -10.04 16.19 -15.74
N ALA A 57 -9.67 15.33 -16.68
CA ALA A 57 -10.61 14.55 -17.47
C ALA A 57 -11.29 13.45 -16.64
N LEU A 58 -10.58 12.88 -15.68
CA LEU A 58 -11.13 11.86 -14.77
C LEU A 58 -11.87 12.45 -13.57
N LYS A 59 -11.74 13.75 -13.32
CA LYS A 59 -12.34 14.37 -12.12
C LYS A 59 -13.81 14.05 -11.94
N PRO A 60 -14.70 14.17 -12.94
CA PRO A 60 -16.13 13.86 -12.73
C PRO A 60 -16.36 12.42 -12.27
N LEU A 61 -15.61 11.45 -12.82
CA LEU A 61 -15.72 10.06 -12.41
C LEU A 61 -15.23 9.84 -10.98
N VAL A 62 -14.16 10.51 -10.61
CA VAL A 62 -13.58 10.39 -9.26
C VAL A 62 -14.49 11.08 -8.23
N ASP A 63 -15.10 12.21 -8.57
CA ASP A 63 -16.09 12.88 -7.72
C ASP A 63 -17.30 11.96 -7.48
N ASP A 64 -17.90 11.38 -8.53
CA ASP A 64 -19.01 10.44 -8.41
C ASP A 64 -18.66 9.22 -7.54
N ALA A 65 -17.43 8.68 -7.71
CA ALA A 65 -16.97 7.57 -6.90
C ALA A 65 -16.81 7.95 -5.41
N ALA A 66 -16.33 9.16 -5.13
CA ALA A 66 -16.21 9.68 -3.77
C ALA A 66 -17.57 9.89 -3.12
N ASP A 67 -18.53 10.41 -3.85
CA ASP A 67 -19.90 10.60 -3.37
C ASP A 67 -20.53 9.27 -2.99
N LEU A 68 -20.44 8.25 -3.86
CA LEU A 68 -20.94 6.89 -3.58
C LEU A 68 -20.22 6.24 -2.38
N PHE A 69 -18.95 6.54 -2.18
CA PHE A 69 -18.22 6.07 -1.01
C PHE A 69 -18.70 6.78 0.26
N ASN A 70 -18.90 8.08 0.20
CA ASN A 70 -19.36 8.89 1.32
C ASN A 70 -20.80 8.55 1.76
N GLU A 71 -21.65 8.09 0.84
CA GLU A 71 -22.98 7.57 1.20
C GLU A 71 -22.89 6.40 2.20
N LYS A 72 -21.86 5.58 2.08
CA LYS A 72 -21.62 4.42 2.96
C LYS A 72 -20.74 4.76 4.17
N HIS A 73 -19.88 5.75 4.02
CA HIS A 73 -18.87 6.13 5.00
C HIS A 73 -18.84 7.64 5.23
N PRO A 74 -19.90 8.21 5.83
CA PRO A 74 -20.08 9.67 5.90
C PRO A 74 -19.03 10.38 6.78
N ASP A 75 -18.28 9.66 7.58
CA ASP A 75 -17.22 10.21 8.44
C ASP A 75 -15.83 10.21 7.78
N VAL A 76 -15.75 9.82 6.51
CA VAL A 76 -14.52 9.93 5.72
C VAL A 76 -14.57 11.23 4.92
N ASN A 77 -13.55 12.07 5.07
CA ASN A 77 -13.41 13.29 4.29
C ASN A 77 -12.56 13.00 3.04
N ILE A 78 -13.10 13.26 1.85
CA ILE A 78 -12.40 13.06 0.58
C ILE A 78 -12.23 14.40 -0.10
N THR A 79 -10.99 14.76 -0.43
CA THR A 79 -10.65 15.96 -1.19
C THR A 79 -10.04 15.57 -2.52
N ILE A 80 -10.55 16.15 -3.62
CA ILE A 80 -10.15 15.80 -4.98
C ILE A 80 -9.74 17.07 -5.72
N ASP A 81 -8.47 17.14 -6.11
CA ASP A 81 -7.89 18.25 -6.88
C ASP A 81 -7.63 17.86 -8.33
N ALA A 82 -7.96 18.77 -9.25
CA ALA A 82 -7.71 18.60 -10.68
C ALA A 82 -6.51 19.44 -11.11
N GLY A 83 -5.35 18.81 -11.18
CA GLY A 83 -4.11 19.47 -11.60
C GLY A 83 -3.51 18.89 -12.89
N GLY A 84 -4.19 17.90 -13.50
CA GLY A 84 -3.67 17.11 -14.62
C GLY A 84 -2.90 15.86 -14.17
N SER A 85 -2.83 14.85 -15.06
CA SER A 85 -2.23 13.54 -14.77
C SER A 85 -0.79 13.65 -14.27
N GLY A 86 0.03 14.51 -14.87
CA GLY A 86 1.43 14.68 -14.45
C GLY A 86 1.58 15.22 -13.03
N GLU A 87 0.71 16.13 -12.62
CA GLU A 87 0.73 16.66 -11.26
C GLU A 87 0.26 15.60 -10.25
N GLY A 88 -0.81 14.87 -10.54
CA GLY A 88 -1.29 13.80 -9.68
C GLY A 88 -0.25 12.70 -9.46
N LEU A 89 0.39 12.26 -10.54
CA LEU A 89 1.45 11.26 -10.47
C LEU A 89 2.67 11.75 -9.68
N LYS A 90 3.04 13.01 -9.84
CA LYS A 90 4.12 13.61 -9.07
C LYS A 90 3.78 13.67 -7.58
N GLN A 91 2.60 14.16 -7.25
CA GLN A 91 2.17 14.32 -5.85
C GLN A 91 2.04 12.98 -5.12
N VAL A 92 1.52 11.93 -5.78
CA VAL A 92 1.45 10.61 -5.14
C VAL A 92 2.83 9.99 -4.97
N ALA A 93 3.75 10.15 -5.93
CA ALA A 93 5.13 9.69 -5.80
C ALA A 93 5.92 10.44 -4.70
N GLU A 94 5.56 11.69 -4.40
CA GLU A 94 6.12 12.49 -3.32
C GLU A 94 5.41 12.26 -1.97
N GLY A 95 4.34 11.46 -1.96
CA GLY A 95 3.54 11.19 -0.75
C GLY A 95 2.74 12.38 -0.24
N THR A 96 2.50 13.40 -1.07
CA THR A 96 1.71 14.58 -0.70
C THR A 96 0.21 14.37 -0.84
N VAL A 97 -0.20 13.40 -1.66
CA VAL A 97 -1.58 12.90 -1.74
C VAL A 97 -1.62 11.39 -1.59
N ASN A 98 -2.77 10.86 -1.22
CA ASN A 98 -2.96 9.43 -1.06
C ASN A 98 -3.22 8.72 -2.40
N ILE A 99 -3.85 9.41 -3.35
CA ILE A 99 -4.24 8.85 -4.64
C ILE A 99 -3.82 9.81 -5.76
N GLY A 100 -3.12 9.29 -6.76
CA GLY A 100 -2.81 10.01 -7.99
C GLY A 100 -3.65 9.48 -9.14
N ASN A 101 -4.55 10.31 -9.70
CA ASN A 101 -5.39 9.93 -10.83
C ASN A 101 -4.73 10.28 -12.15
N SER A 102 -4.62 9.31 -13.06
CA SER A 102 -3.99 9.54 -14.36
C SER A 102 -4.76 8.86 -15.48
N ASP A 103 -4.93 9.56 -16.58
CA ASP A 103 -5.44 9.05 -17.86
C ASP A 103 -4.31 8.74 -18.86
N VAL A 104 -3.06 8.82 -18.39
CA VAL A 104 -1.84 8.44 -19.14
C VAL A 104 -0.97 7.54 -18.28
N GLU A 105 -0.06 6.82 -18.91
CA GLU A 105 0.88 5.96 -18.17
C GLU A 105 1.87 6.79 -17.33
N ALA A 106 2.20 6.30 -16.15
CA ALA A 106 3.11 6.99 -15.24
C ALA A 106 4.50 7.24 -15.87
N ALA A 107 5.00 6.27 -16.65
CA ALA A 107 6.29 6.38 -17.35
C ALA A 107 6.35 7.52 -18.38
N GLU A 108 5.21 8.02 -18.85
CA GLU A 108 5.17 9.18 -19.75
C GLU A 108 5.37 10.51 -19.04
N LYS A 109 5.12 10.57 -17.74
CA LYS A 109 5.10 11.80 -16.94
C LYS A 109 6.14 11.83 -15.83
N LEU A 110 6.63 10.66 -15.42
CA LEU A 110 7.64 10.52 -14.39
C LEU A 110 8.89 9.83 -14.95
N ASP A 111 10.05 10.19 -14.42
CA ASP A 111 11.25 9.40 -14.70
C ASP A 111 11.19 8.01 -14.04
N ALA A 112 12.05 7.09 -14.50
CA ALA A 112 12.01 5.70 -14.06
C ALA A 112 12.20 5.53 -12.53
N SER A 113 12.93 6.44 -11.89
CA SER A 113 13.16 6.39 -10.44
C SER A 113 11.92 6.70 -9.63
N LYS A 114 11.06 7.58 -10.15
CA LYS A 114 9.79 7.95 -9.52
C LYS A 114 8.67 6.98 -9.86
N THR A 115 8.66 6.45 -11.09
CA THR A 115 7.67 5.45 -11.51
C THR A 115 7.75 4.17 -10.66
N SER A 116 8.94 3.79 -10.21
CA SER A 116 9.13 2.61 -9.35
C SER A 116 8.63 2.78 -7.90
N GLN A 117 8.18 3.97 -7.54
CA GLN A 117 7.63 4.29 -6.21
C GLN A 117 6.10 4.21 -6.15
N LEU A 118 5.46 4.08 -7.32
CA LEU A 118 4.02 3.91 -7.45
C LEU A 118 3.62 2.45 -7.36
#